data_8e1cc682b03f424575eb50e5df6c6b3c
#
_entry.id   8e1cc682b03f424575eb50e5df6c6b3c
#
_cell.length_a   1.000
_cell.length_b   1.000
_cell.length_c   1.000
_cell.angle_alpha   90.00
_cell.angle_beta   90.00
_cell.angle_gamma   90.00
#
_symmetry.space_group_name_H-M   'P 1'
#
loop_
_entity.id
_entity.type
_entity.pdbx_description
1 polymer ?
#
loop_
_entity_poly.entity_id
_entity_poly.type
_entity_poly.pdbx_seq_one_letter_code
_entity_poly.pdbx_strand_id
1 'polypeptide(L)'
;MLTNKTVLTVFADYLSRDADFEVILTSRGYTVMGWDKYREDWNTVEYCPTPEALRDALMDAYTSFREMELTDEERDLTDAEKAQVKAECDALMERCEKEAAICSS
;
A
#
# COMPACT_ATOMS: atom_id res chain seq x y z
N MET A 1 -14.44 -13.60 -0.28
CA MET A 1 -14.44 -12.44 0.64
C MET A 1 -13.01 -11.98 0.88
N LEU A 2 -12.76 -10.68 0.78
CA LEU A 2 -11.42 -10.14 1.04
C LEU A 2 -11.06 -10.29 2.51
N THR A 3 -9.83 -10.72 2.80
CA THR A 3 -9.31 -10.86 4.15
C THR A 3 -8.04 -10.03 4.32
N ASN A 4 -7.69 -9.70 5.56
CA ASN A 4 -6.43 -9.01 5.84
C ASN A 4 -5.23 -9.81 5.35
N LYS A 5 -5.27 -11.13 5.50
CA LYS A 5 -4.20 -12.02 5.03
C LYS A 5 -4.00 -11.89 3.52
N THR A 6 -5.08 -11.87 2.75
CA THR A 6 -5.03 -11.70 1.29
C THR A 6 -4.39 -10.37 0.93
N VAL A 7 -4.84 -9.28 1.57
CA VAL A 7 -4.28 -7.95 1.31
C VAL A 7 -2.78 -7.92 1.61
N LEU A 8 -2.37 -8.42 2.76
CA LEU A 8 -0.96 -8.45 3.14
C LEU A 8 -0.13 -9.30 2.18
N THR A 9 -0.68 -10.41 1.68
CA THR A 9 0.01 -11.26 0.70
C THR A 9 0.20 -10.53 -0.62
N VAL A 10 -0.83 -9.84 -1.11
CA VAL A 10 -0.77 -9.10 -2.37
C VAL A 10 0.27 -7.98 -2.31
N PHE A 11 0.34 -7.27 -1.18
CA PHE A 11 1.24 -6.13 -1.01
C PHE A 11 2.59 -6.51 -0.37
N ALA A 12 2.86 -7.81 -0.12
CA ALA A 12 4.07 -8.25 0.59
C ALA A 12 5.36 -7.77 -0.10
N ASP A 13 5.40 -7.81 -1.42
CA ASP A 13 6.56 -7.40 -2.21
C ASP A 13 6.85 -5.91 -2.02
N TYR A 14 5.82 -5.09 -2.12
CA TYR A 14 5.93 -3.66 -1.86
C TYR A 14 6.40 -3.39 -0.42
N LEU A 15 5.76 -4.02 0.56
CA LEU A 15 6.08 -3.80 1.98
C LEU A 15 7.52 -4.18 2.30
N SER A 16 8.09 -5.16 1.60
CA SER A 16 9.49 -5.55 1.80
C SER A 16 10.48 -4.50 1.28
N ARG A 17 10.05 -3.61 0.39
CA ARG A 17 10.90 -2.60 -0.24
C ARG A 17 10.80 -1.23 0.40
N ASP A 18 9.69 -0.91 1.06
CA ASP A 18 9.46 0.41 1.63
C ASP A 18 9.82 0.42 3.13
N ALA A 19 11.02 0.92 3.44
CA ALA A 19 11.51 0.95 4.82
C ALA A 19 10.83 1.99 5.69
N ASP A 20 10.16 2.98 5.08
CA ASP A 20 9.51 4.08 5.81
C ASP A 20 8.02 3.84 6.05
N PHE A 21 7.55 2.62 5.79
CA PHE A 21 6.14 2.29 5.94
C PHE A 21 5.99 0.96 6.68
N GLU A 22 5.15 0.95 7.71
CA GLU A 22 4.93 -0.22 8.55
C GLU A 22 3.45 -0.53 8.67
N VAL A 23 3.15 -1.83 8.74
CA VAL A 23 1.81 -2.32 9.06
C VAL A 23 1.93 -3.13 10.34
N ILE A 24 1.20 -2.73 11.36
CA ILE A 24 1.20 -3.42 12.65
C ILE A 24 -0.22 -3.78 13.06
N LEU A 25 -0.35 -4.85 13.84
CA LEU A 25 -1.63 -5.23 14.42
C LEU A 25 -1.77 -4.60 15.80
N THR A 26 -2.82 -3.80 15.97
CA THR A 26 -3.11 -3.13 17.23
C THR A 26 -4.49 -3.59 17.74
N SER A 27 -4.87 -3.12 18.92
CA SER A 27 -6.20 -3.40 19.46
C SER A 27 -7.33 -2.80 18.60
N ARG A 28 -6.99 -1.89 17.67
CA ARG A 28 -7.94 -1.27 16.74
C ARG A 28 -7.93 -1.94 15.35
N GLY A 29 -7.23 -3.06 15.21
CA GLY A 29 -7.06 -3.74 13.94
C GLY A 29 -5.70 -3.43 13.33
N TYR A 30 -5.53 -3.74 12.05
CA TYR A 30 -4.30 -3.40 11.35
C TYR A 30 -4.17 -1.89 11.22
N THR A 31 -2.97 -1.41 11.48
CA THR A 31 -2.67 0.02 11.50
C THR A 31 -1.47 0.27 10.60
N VAL A 32 -1.58 1.22 9.68
CA VAL A 32 -0.47 1.62 8.80
C VAL A 32 0.17 2.88 9.35
N MET A 33 1.51 2.92 9.30
CA MET A 33 2.31 4.02 9.86
C MET A 33 3.39 4.41 8.87
N GLY A 34 3.56 5.73 8.66
CA GLY A 34 4.62 6.27 7.83
C GLY A 34 5.71 6.91 8.70
N TRP A 35 6.96 6.58 8.43
CA TRP A 35 8.12 7.12 9.15
C TRP A 35 8.63 8.37 8.44
N ASP A 36 8.79 9.44 9.19
CA ASP A 36 9.40 10.68 8.71
C ASP A 36 10.87 10.70 9.15
N LYS A 37 11.78 10.45 8.21
CA LYS A 37 13.22 10.37 8.49
C LYS A 37 13.84 11.71 8.87
N TYR A 38 13.20 12.81 8.51
CA TYR A 38 13.69 14.15 8.86
C TYR A 38 13.35 14.52 10.30
N ARG A 39 12.19 14.09 10.79
CA ARG A 39 11.76 14.31 12.16
C ARG A 39 12.08 13.15 13.09
N GLU A 40 12.49 12.02 12.52
CA GLU A 40 12.74 10.78 13.24
C GLU A 40 11.52 10.36 14.07
N ASP A 41 10.35 10.38 13.43
CA ASP A 41 9.06 10.14 14.09
C ASP A 41 8.06 9.52 13.12
N TRP A 42 7.04 8.86 13.66
CA TRP A 42 5.90 8.38 12.89
C TRP A 42 4.94 9.54 12.66
N ASN A 43 4.78 9.96 11.40
CA ASN A 43 3.94 11.12 11.08
C ASN A 43 2.58 10.75 10.50
N THR A 44 2.40 9.50 10.08
CA THR A 44 1.14 9.03 9.54
C THR A 44 0.72 7.79 10.32
N VAL A 45 -0.49 7.82 10.84
CA VAL A 45 -1.08 6.66 11.53
C VAL A 45 -2.51 6.53 11.04
N GLU A 46 -2.83 5.40 10.42
CA GLU A 46 -4.16 5.15 9.91
C GLU A 46 -4.65 3.79 10.39
N TYR A 47 -5.80 3.79 11.07
CA TYR A 47 -6.41 2.57 11.56
C TYR A 47 -7.28 1.97 10.45
N CYS A 48 -7.09 0.68 10.19
CA CYS A 48 -7.76 -0.02 9.11
C CYS A 48 -8.65 -1.12 9.71
N PRO A 49 -9.93 -0.81 10.03
CA PRO A 49 -10.81 -1.77 10.71
C PRO A 49 -11.30 -2.89 9.79
N THR A 50 -11.16 -2.74 8.47
CA THR A 50 -11.60 -3.73 7.50
C THR A 50 -10.50 -4.05 6.51
N PRO A 51 -10.55 -5.23 5.85
CA PRO A 51 -9.59 -5.55 4.79
C PRO A 51 -9.61 -4.54 3.64
N GLU A 52 -10.78 -3.99 3.31
CA GLU A 52 -10.93 -2.99 2.26
C GLU A 52 -10.22 -1.69 2.63
N ALA A 53 -10.33 -1.26 3.89
CA ALA A 53 -9.63 -0.08 4.38
C ALA A 53 -8.11 -0.29 4.35
N LEU A 54 -7.64 -1.47 4.75
CA LEU A 54 -6.22 -1.83 4.69
C LEU A 54 -5.72 -1.84 3.24
N ARG A 55 -6.47 -2.44 2.32
CA ARG A 55 -6.15 -2.45 0.90
C ARG A 55 -5.99 -1.03 0.35
N ASP A 56 -6.95 -0.16 0.66
CA ASP A 56 -6.94 1.21 0.14
C ASP A 56 -5.79 2.03 0.72
N ALA A 57 -5.49 1.86 2.00
CA ALA A 57 -4.36 2.53 2.64
C ALA A 57 -3.03 2.07 2.04
N LEU A 58 -2.86 0.78 1.79
CA LEU A 58 -1.65 0.24 1.16
C LEU A 58 -1.54 0.66 -0.30
N MET A 59 -2.68 0.80 -1.00
CA MET A 59 -2.68 1.28 -2.38
C MET A 59 -2.18 2.72 -2.46
N ASP A 60 -2.64 3.59 -1.56
CA ASP A 60 -2.19 4.97 -1.50
C ASP A 60 -0.69 5.05 -1.18
N ALA A 61 -0.23 4.24 -0.22
CA ALA A 61 1.19 4.19 0.15
C ALA A 61 2.05 3.69 -1.02
N TYR A 62 1.59 2.66 -1.73
CA TYR A 62 2.27 2.13 -2.91
C TYR A 62 2.41 3.21 -3.99
N THR A 63 1.33 3.95 -4.25
CA THR A 63 1.33 5.02 -5.26
C THR A 63 2.39 6.07 -4.93
N SER A 64 2.42 6.52 -3.68
CA SER A 64 3.41 7.52 -3.21
C SER A 64 4.83 6.99 -3.33
N PHE A 65 5.06 5.74 -2.95
CA PHE A 65 6.37 5.09 -3.03
C PHE A 65 6.88 5.01 -4.47
N ARG A 66 6.01 4.60 -5.42
CA ARG A 66 6.38 4.52 -6.83
C ARG A 66 6.68 5.88 -7.42
N GLU A 67 5.89 6.88 -7.02
CA GLU A 67 6.11 8.25 -7.46
C GLU A 67 7.49 8.74 -7.03
N MET A 68 7.88 8.48 -5.79
CA MET A 68 9.22 8.81 -5.28
C MET A 68 10.32 8.04 -6.00
N GLU A 69 10.12 6.75 -6.27
CA GLU A 69 11.10 5.95 -6.98
C GLU A 69 11.34 6.45 -8.40
N LEU A 70 10.30 6.88 -9.09
CA LEU A 70 10.40 7.32 -10.49
C LEU A 70 10.94 8.74 -10.63
N THR A 71 10.73 9.60 -9.64
CA THR A 71 11.07 11.02 -9.73
C THR A 71 12.21 11.46 -8.82
N ASP A 72 12.62 10.63 -7.86
CA ASP A 72 13.58 10.97 -6.80
C ASP A 72 13.19 12.26 -6.05
N GLU A 73 11.89 12.59 -6.03
CA GLU A 73 11.35 13.81 -5.43
C GLU A 73 11.82 15.10 -6.12
N GLU A 74 12.43 15.00 -7.31
CA GLU A 74 13.00 16.15 -8.00
C GLU A 74 12.14 16.73 -9.12
N ARG A 75 11.12 15.98 -9.54
CA ARG A 75 10.24 16.39 -10.64
C ARG A 75 8.88 15.71 -10.52
N ASP A 76 7.92 16.17 -11.33
CA ASP A 76 6.62 15.52 -11.43
C ASP A 76 6.69 14.30 -12.35
N LEU A 77 5.75 13.37 -12.19
CA LEU A 77 5.59 12.23 -13.08
C LEU A 77 5.25 12.68 -14.50
N THR A 78 5.83 12.03 -15.49
CA THR A 78 5.40 12.19 -16.88
C THR A 78 4.06 11.46 -17.08
N ASP A 79 3.36 11.75 -18.19
CA ASP A 79 2.10 11.07 -18.49
C ASP A 79 2.29 9.56 -18.64
N ALA A 80 3.40 9.13 -19.23
CA ALA A 80 3.74 7.71 -19.36
C ALA A 80 3.94 7.05 -18.00
N GLU A 81 4.62 7.75 -17.07
CA GLU A 81 4.85 7.24 -15.71
C GLU A 81 3.55 7.15 -14.91
N LYS A 82 2.67 8.15 -15.05
CA LYS A 82 1.34 8.11 -14.41
C LYS A 82 0.54 6.92 -14.89
N ALA A 83 0.57 6.65 -16.20
CA ALA A 83 -0.12 5.50 -16.78
C ALA A 83 0.47 4.18 -16.26
N GLN A 84 1.79 4.11 -16.10
CA GLN A 84 2.48 2.95 -15.57
C GLN A 84 2.05 2.67 -14.12
N VAL A 85 2.08 3.68 -13.26
CA VAL A 85 1.70 3.54 -11.86
C VAL A 85 0.23 3.14 -11.75
N LYS A 86 -0.63 3.73 -12.57
CA LYS A 86 -2.05 3.36 -12.59
C LYS A 86 -2.24 1.90 -12.98
N ALA A 87 -1.52 1.43 -14.00
CA ALA A 87 -1.60 0.03 -14.42
C ALA A 87 -1.13 -0.92 -13.32
N GLU A 88 -0.07 -0.55 -12.59
CA GLU A 88 0.43 -1.33 -11.45
C GLU A 88 -0.61 -1.40 -10.34
N CYS A 89 -1.25 -0.28 -10.01
CA CYS A 89 -2.31 -0.23 -9.02
C CYS A 89 -3.52 -1.07 -9.44
N ASP A 90 -3.93 -0.98 -10.70
CA ASP A 90 -5.03 -1.78 -11.22
C ASP A 90 -4.72 -3.28 -11.12
N ALA A 91 -3.48 -3.67 -11.39
CA ALA A 91 -3.05 -5.07 -11.28
C ALA A 91 -3.10 -5.56 -9.81
N LEU A 92 -2.69 -4.72 -8.86
CA LEU A 92 -2.78 -5.05 -7.43
C LEU A 92 -4.23 -5.22 -6.98
N MET A 93 -5.10 -4.32 -7.42
CA MET A 93 -6.53 -4.39 -7.12
C MET A 93 -7.15 -5.67 -7.68
N GLU A 94 -6.81 -6.02 -8.92
CA GLU A 94 -7.27 -7.25 -9.55
C GLU A 94 -6.80 -8.49 -8.78
N ARG A 95 -5.56 -8.50 -8.31
CA ARG A 95 -5.05 -9.61 -7.50
C ARG A 95 -5.82 -9.76 -6.19
N CYS A 96 -6.15 -8.66 -5.53
CA CYS A 96 -6.96 -8.69 -4.32
C CYS A 96 -8.34 -9.32 -4.60
N GLU A 97 -8.96 -8.95 -5.70
CA GLU A 97 -10.26 -9.47 -6.10
C GLU A 97 -10.20 -10.96 -6.44
N LYS A 98 -9.20 -11.37 -7.19
CA LYS A 98 -9.01 -12.77 -7.58
C LYS A 98 -8.76 -13.67 -6.38
N GLU A 99 -7.86 -13.28 -5.49
CA GLU A 99 -7.53 -14.08 -4.31
C GLU A 99 -8.70 -14.10 -3.32
N ALA A 100 -9.46 -13.02 -3.22
CA ALA A 100 -10.68 -12.98 -2.42
C ALA A 100 -11.72 -13.99 -2.94
N ALA A 101 -11.89 -14.08 -4.26
CA ALA A 101 -12.80 -15.03 -4.88
C ALA A 101 -12.37 -16.48 -4.63
N ILE A 102 -11.06 -16.77 -4.73
CA ILE A 102 -10.52 -18.10 -4.45
C ILE A 102 -10.75 -18.48 -2.98
N CYS A 103 -10.47 -17.56 -2.06
CA CYS A 103 -10.63 -17.81 -0.62
C CYS A 103 -12.10 -17.95 -0.20
N SER A 104 -13.05 -17.46 -0.98
CA SER A 104 -14.47 -17.56 -0.66
C SER A 104 -15.15 -18.79 -1.25
N SER A 105 -14.42 -19.54 -2.05
CA SER A 105 -14.92 -20.83 -2.58
C SER A 105 -14.42 -22.05 -1.74
#